data_cf06de171e60bedfffa3dcccf1e45d16
#
_entry.id   cf06de171e60bedfffa3dcccf1e45d16
#
_cell.length_a   1.000
_cell.length_b   1.000
_cell.length_c   1.000
_cell.angle_alpha   90.00
_cell.angle_beta   90.00
_cell.angle_gamma   90.00
#
_symmetry.space_group_name_H-M   'P 1'
#
loop_
_entity.id
_entity.type
_entity.pdbx_description
1 polymer ?
#
loop_
_entity_poly.entity_id
_entity_poly.type
_entity_poly.pdbx_seq_one_letter_code
_entity_poly.pdbx_strand_id
1 'polypeptide(L)'
;MRKRRLAVLGAIFLPVPLVLGAFFRQSRLPADGIRLFSQVLQRIQDNAVDSRSKSELYEKAARGLIKNLKDPYADLYSPEELASFQRNTLRNNYGGLGMQIERQEDEIVVARVFPNTPAAAGGVIPGDHIIQVDTTVVVGFKIEAVSARLLGQPGTSVNVVFQRPGVTEQVKGRFTRAVIRVPAVPYSLVLDGNVGYIPLLSFNESAAEDVTRALLDLKRRGVRSYVLDLRQNGGGSLDQALEIS
;
A
#
# COMPACT_ATOMS: atom_id res chain seq x y z
N MET A 1 19.20 34.05 -70.48
CA MET A 1 18.25 33.58 -69.43
C MET A 1 18.90 32.56 -68.48
N ARG A 2 19.95 32.92 -67.71
CA ARG A 2 20.68 31.94 -66.91
C ARG A 2 21.23 32.50 -65.55
N LYS A 3 20.68 33.61 -65.05
CA LYS A 3 21.17 34.25 -63.82
C LYS A 3 20.11 34.41 -62.70
N ARG A 4 18.91 33.82 -62.82
CA ARG A 4 17.86 33.95 -61.82
C ARG A 4 17.58 32.71 -60.97
N ARG A 5 18.33 31.59 -61.15
CA ARG A 5 18.08 30.33 -60.39
C ARG A 5 19.03 30.07 -59.22
N LEU A 6 20.07 30.91 -59.04
CA LEU A 6 21.03 30.70 -57.92
C LEU A 6 20.70 31.49 -56.63
N ALA A 7 19.80 32.44 -56.68
CA ALA A 7 19.46 33.28 -55.52
C ALA A 7 18.40 32.65 -54.58
N VAL A 8 17.68 31.60 -55.00
CA VAL A 8 16.60 31.02 -54.20
C VAL A 8 17.06 29.88 -53.32
N LEU A 9 18.23 29.27 -53.59
CA LEU A 9 18.78 28.17 -52.77
C LEU A 9 19.58 28.65 -51.51
N GLY A 10 19.95 29.93 -51.47
CA GLY A 10 20.69 30.49 -50.31
C GLY A 10 19.79 30.91 -49.12
N ALA A 11 18.49 31.15 -49.37
CA ALA A 11 17.59 31.68 -48.35
C ALA A 11 16.93 30.61 -47.46
N ILE A 12 16.98 29.30 -47.87
CA ILE A 12 16.34 28.20 -47.14
C ILE A 12 17.29 27.56 -46.09
N PHE A 13 18.61 27.81 -46.22
CA PHE A 13 19.59 27.18 -45.30
C PHE A 13 19.98 27.99 -44.04
N LEU A 14 19.59 29.25 -43.96
CA LEU A 14 19.97 30.13 -42.82
C LEU A 14 19.11 30.05 -41.57
N PRO A 15 17.81 29.71 -41.59
CA PRO A 15 17.02 29.66 -40.33
C PRO A 15 17.10 28.32 -39.57
N VAL A 16 17.49 27.19 -40.25
CA VAL A 16 17.48 25.87 -39.63
C VAL A 16 18.47 25.73 -38.44
N PRO A 17 19.72 26.18 -38.52
CA PRO A 17 20.63 26.11 -37.40
C PRO A 17 20.29 27.09 -36.24
N LEU A 18 19.59 28.18 -36.53
CA LEU A 18 19.15 29.13 -35.48
C LEU A 18 17.95 28.62 -34.69
N VAL A 19 17.04 27.89 -35.32
CA VAL A 19 15.88 27.28 -34.65
C VAL A 19 16.32 26.05 -33.84
N LEU A 20 17.22 25.21 -34.36
CA LEU A 20 17.82 24.10 -33.62
C LEU A 20 18.65 24.57 -32.43
N GLY A 21 19.41 25.68 -32.55
CA GLY A 21 20.16 26.26 -31.44
C GLY A 21 19.28 26.84 -30.33
N ALA A 22 18.05 27.30 -30.62
CA ALA A 22 17.10 27.77 -29.63
C ALA A 22 16.44 26.61 -28.85
N PHE A 23 16.21 25.45 -29.50
CA PHE A 23 15.68 24.27 -28.85
C PHE A 23 16.66 23.60 -27.87
N PHE A 24 17.97 23.69 -28.14
CA PHE A 24 19.00 23.18 -27.21
C PHE A 24 19.32 24.12 -26.05
N ARG A 25 18.75 25.33 -26.01
CA ARG A 25 19.02 26.30 -24.95
C ARG A 25 18.13 26.14 -23.69
N GLN A 26 17.16 25.22 -23.72
CA GLN A 26 16.12 25.14 -22.68
C GLN A 26 16.32 24.03 -21.63
N SER A 27 17.44 23.35 -21.65
CA SER A 27 17.74 22.32 -20.62
C SER A 27 19.17 22.40 -20.07
N ARG A 28 19.62 23.62 -19.78
CA ARG A 28 20.78 23.75 -18.88
C ARG A 28 20.27 23.63 -17.46
N LEU A 29 20.33 22.41 -16.91
CA LEU A 29 20.34 22.24 -15.46
C LEU A 29 21.30 23.28 -14.87
N PRO A 30 20.98 23.95 -13.78
CA PRO A 30 21.84 24.95 -13.18
C PRO A 30 23.17 24.27 -12.79
N ALA A 31 24.18 24.43 -13.65
CA ALA A 31 25.50 23.79 -13.52
C ALA A 31 26.09 24.04 -12.12
N ASP A 32 25.79 25.17 -11.52
CA ASP A 32 26.25 25.54 -10.18
C ASP A 32 25.58 24.73 -9.08
N GLY A 33 24.29 24.40 -9.21
CA GLY A 33 23.56 23.57 -8.23
C GLY A 33 24.07 22.11 -8.22
N ILE A 34 24.27 21.52 -9.40
CA ILE A 34 24.83 20.17 -9.52
C ILE A 34 26.27 20.13 -8.99
N ARG A 35 27.06 21.14 -9.32
CA ARG A 35 28.44 21.27 -8.84
C ARG A 35 28.51 21.37 -7.33
N LEU A 36 27.69 22.24 -6.73
CA LEU A 36 27.60 22.38 -5.27
C LEU A 36 27.20 21.05 -4.62
N PHE A 37 26.16 20.42 -5.12
CA PHE A 37 25.68 19.13 -4.59
C PHE A 37 26.75 18.05 -4.65
N SER A 38 27.45 17.93 -5.80
CA SER A 38 28.54 16.98 -5.97
C SER A 38 29.72 17.25 -5.04
N GLN A 39 30.07 18.52 -4.82
CA GLN A 39 31.12 18.91 -3.89
C GLN A 39 30.78 18.54 -2.44
N VAL A 40 29.52 18.77 -2.03
CA VAL A 40 29.05 18.39 -0.68
C VAL A 40 29.09 16.89 -0.50
N LEU A 41 28.61 16.11 -1.48
CA LEU A 41 28.65 14.64 -1.41
C LEU A 41 30.09 14.12 -1.31
N GLN A 42 31.00 14.67 -2.12
CA GLN A 42 32.39 14.28 -2.07
C GLN A 42 33.04 14.61 -0.72
N ARG A 43 32.79 15.81 -0.17
CA ARG A 43 33.25 16.19 1.16
C ARG A 43 32.78 15.25 2.27
N ILE A 44 31.51 14.84 2.21
CA ILE A 44 30.97 13.88 3.18
C ILE A 44 31.67 12.52 3.02
N GLN A 45 31.88 12.06 1.77
CA GLN A 45 32.57 10.80 1.51
C GLN A 45 34.00 10.78 2.05
N ASP A 46 34.72 11.89 1.84
CA ASP A 46 36.15 11.98 2.17
C ASP A 46 36.41 12.19 3.67
N ASN A 47 35.44 12.78 4.41
CA ASN A 47 35.68 13.24 5.78
C ASN A 47 34.69 12.66 6.82
N ALA A 48 33.70 11.85 6.42
CA ALA A 48 32.79 11.25 7.40
C ALA A 48 33.51 10.16 8.21
N VAL A 49 33.31 10.15 9.52
CA VAL A 49 33.86 9.14 10.43
C VAL A 49 33.34 7.74 10.05
N ASP A 50 32.05 7.65 9.69
CA ASP A 50 31.47 6.42 9.20
C ASP A 50 31.50 6.38 7.68
N SER A 51 32.22 5.41 7.12
CA SER A 51 32.27 5.18 5.67
C SER A 51 30.88 4.79 5.15
N ARG A 52 30.37 5.55 4.16
CA ARG A 52 29.09 5.28 3.51
C ARG A 52 29.28 5.15 2.01
N SER A 53 28.48 4.25 1.40
CA SER A 53 28.50 4.08 -0.04
C SER A 53 27.94 5.32 -0.75
N LYS A 54 28.36 5.56 -2.00
CA LYS A 54 27.77 6.64 -2.83
C LYS A 54 26.26 6.47 -2.99
N SER A 55 25.79 5.23 -3.20
CA SER A 55 24.38 4.92 -3.35
C SER A 55 23.57 5.34 -2.11
N GLU A 56 24.07 5.02 -0.91
CA GLU A 56 23.43 5.41 0.35
C GLU A 56 23.36 6.94 0.52
N LEU A 57 24.42 7.66 0.13
CA LEU A 57 24.43 9.13 0.20
C LEU A 57 23.44 9.75 -0.77
N TYR A 58 23.32 9.22 -2.01
CA TYR A 58 22.31 9.68 -2.96
C TYR A 58 20.89 9.42 -2.48
N GLU A 59 20.63 8.25 -1.92
CA GLU A 59 19.31 7.92 -1.35
C GLU A 59 18.95 8.87 -0.19
N LYS A 60 19.88 9.08 0.75
CA LYS A 60 19.67 10.01 1.87
C LYS A 60 19.44 11.45 1.39
N ALA A 61 20.15 11.87 0.34
CA ALA A 61 19.94 13.19 -0.24
C ALA A 61 18.54 13.32 -0.89
N ALA A 62 18.11 12.30 -1.63
CA ALA A 62 16.77 12.26 -2.23
C ALA A 62 15.67 12.26 -1.15
N ARG A 63 15.81 11.44 -0.10
CA ARG A 63 14.88 11.44 1.06
C ARG A 63 14.87 12.79 1.78
N GLY A 64 16.05 13.43 1.93
CA GLY A 64 16.16 14.77 2.52
C GLY A 64 15.45 15.83 1.68
N LEU A 65 15.52 15.74 0.36
CA LEU A 65 14.81 16.64 -0.55
C LEU A 65 13.29 16.50 -0.40
N ILE A 66 12.77 15.27 -0.46
CA ILE A 66 11.33 15.00 -0.26
C ILE A 66 10.86 15.53 1.10
N LYS A 67 11.59 15.21 2.17
CA LYS A 67 11.25 15.70 3.53
C LYS A 67 11.17 17.23 3.62
N ASN A 68 12.04 17.94 2.88
CA ASN A 68 12.07 19.40 2.88
C ASN A 68 11.01 20.07 1.98
N LEU A 69 10.31 19.31 1.14
CA LEU A 69 9.15 19.83 0.40
C LEU A 69 8.01 20.22 1.34
N LYS A 70 7.99 19.67 2.56
CA LYS A 70 6.90 19.86 3.54
C LYS A 70 5.53 19.48 3.01
N ASP A 71 5.50 18.59 2.03
CA ASP A 71 4.29 17.98 1.51
C ASP A 71 4.02 16.69 2.29
N PRO A 72 2.92 16.61 3.07
CA PRO A 72 2.61 15.44 3.88
C PRO A 72 2.26 14.19 3.05
N TYR A 73 2.03 14.34 1.75
CA TYR A 73 1.68 13.26 0.83
C TYR A 73 2.85 12.79 -0.04
N ALA A 74 3.99 13.51 0.00
CA ALA A 74 5.18 13.13 -0.74
C ALA A 74 6.02 12.15 0.06
N ASP A 75 6.29 10.97 -0.50
CA ASP A 75 7.17 9.97 0.09
C ASP A 75 8.08 9.35 -0.97
N LEU A 76 9.22 8.81 -0.54
CA LEU A 76 10.19 8.12 -1.39
C LEU A 76 10.39 6.70 -0.89
N TYR A 77 9.96 5.74 -1.68
CA TYR A 77 10.10 4.32 -1.39
C TYR A 77 11.35 3.74 -2.08
N SER A 78 12.13 2.94 -1.35
CA SER A 78 13.07 2.00 -1.98
C SER A 78 12.29 0.94 -2.76
N PRO A 79 12.93 0.17 -3.65
CA PRO A 79 12.27 -0.94 -4.33
C PRO A 79 11.60 -1.93 -3.36
N GLU A 80 12.25 -2.23 -2.24
CA GLU A 80 11.74 -3.14 -1.21
C GLU A 80 10.54 -2.53 -0.45
N GLU A 81 10.65 -1.25 -0.06
CA GLU A 81 9.56 -0.51 0.59
C GLU A 81 8.36 -0.38 -0.35
N LEU A 82 8.59 -0.06 -1.64
CA LEU A 82 7.54 0.01 -2.65
C LEU A 82 6.86 -1.35 -2.84
N ALA A 83 7.63 -2.43 -2.94
CA ALA A 83 7.07 -3.77 -3.06
C ALA A 83 6.26 -4.17 -1.81
N SER A 84 6.70 -3.74 -0.62
CA SER A 84 5.97 -3.94 0.63
C SER A 84 4.69 -3.11 0.67
N PHE A 85 4.75 -1.84 0.30
CA PHE A 85 3.60 -0.95 0.20
C PHE A 85 2.55 -1.50 -0.79
N GLN A 86 2.98 -1.93 -1.98
CA GLN A 86 2.10 -2.52 -2.98
C GLN A 86 1.40 -3.79 -2.45
N ARG A 87 2.15 -4.71 -1.79
CA ARG A 87 1.56 -5.91 -1.21
C ARG A 87 0.55 -5.61 -0.11
N ASN A 88 0.88 -4.70 0.78
CA ASN A 88 0.11 -4.47 2.00
C ASN A 88 -1.05 -3.49 1.79
N THR A 89 -0.89 -2.51 0.91
CA THR A 89 -1.85 -1.41 0.73
C THR A 89 -2.71 -1.58 -0.52
N LEU A 90 -2.08 -1.89 -1.67
CA LEU A 90 -2.81 -1.96 -2.93
C LEU A 90 -3.39 -3.36 -3.19
N ARG A 91 -2.61 -4.40 -2.99
CA ARG A 91 -3.07 -5.79 -3.20
C ARG A 91 -3.89 -6.31 -2.04
N ASN A 92 -3.61 -5.77 -0.84
CA ASN A 92 -4.22 -6.21 0.41
C ASN A 92 -4.17 -7.76 0.57
N ASN A 93 -3.08 -8.35 0.05
CA ASN A 93 -2.80 -9.78 0.08
C ASN A 93 -1.59 -10.01 0.97
N TYR A 94 -1.76 -10.75 2.03
CA TYR A 94 -0.67 -11.11 2.93
C TYR A 94 -0.73 -12.59 3.29
N GLY A 95 0.42 -13.17 3.58
CA GLY A 95 0.49 -14.52 4.12
C GLY A 95 0.15 -14.52 5.58
N GLY A 96 -0.95 -15.18 5.97
CA GLY A 96 -1.42 -15.17 7.36
C GLY A 96 -2.56 -16.13 7.62
N LEU A 97 -3.32 -15.90 8.68
CA LEU A 97 -4.40 -16.77 9.14
C LEU A 97 -5.79 -16.26 8.75
N GLY A 98 -5.93 -14.99 8.36
CA GLY A 98 -7.21 -14.42 7.97
C GLY A 98 -8.09 -14.01 9.14
N MET A 99 -7.50 -13.36 10.11
CA MET A 99 -8.20 -12.71 11.22
C MET A 99 -7.64 -11.31 11.43
N GLN A 100 -8.52 -10.40 11.84
CA GLN A 100 -8.18 -9.07 12.33
C GLN A 100 -8.04 -9.14 13.83
N ILE A 101 -6.95 -8.60 14.36
CA ILE A 101 -6.69 -8.55 15.79
C ILE A 101 -6.69 -7.10 16.26
N GLU A 102 -7.05 -6.88 17.50
CA GLU A 102 -7.00 -5.60 18.18
C GLU A 102 -6.45 -5.76 19.58
N ARG A 103 -5.96 -4.67 20.16
CA ARG A 103 -5.51 -4.67 21.54
C ARG A 103 -6.66 -4.19 22.44
N GLN A 104 -7.01 -4.99 23.42
CA GLN A 104 -7.92 -4.63 24.50
C GLN A 104 -7.14 -4.73 25.82
N GLU A 105 -6.88 -3.59 26.46
CA GLU A 105 -6.01 -3.48 27.63
C GLU A 105 -4.61 -4.07 27.37
N ASP A 106 -4.26 -5.18 28.03
CA ASP A 106 -2.99 -5.88 27.86
C ASP A 106 -3.09 -7.18 27.04
N GLU A 107 -4.24 -7.43 26.43
CA GLU A 107 -4.50 -8.65 25.68
C GLU A 107 -4.74 -8.36 24.20
N ILE A 108 -4.42 -9.32 23.36
CA ILE A 108 -4.69 -9.27 21.94
C ILE A 108 -5.90 -10.13 21.64
N VAL A 109 -6.96 -9.51 21.13
CA VAL A 109 -8.25 -10.13 20.88
C VAL A 109 -8.50 -10.23 19.39
N VAL A 110 -9.15 -11.30 18.95
CA VAL A 110 -9.64 -11.47 17.58
C VAL A 110 -10.88 -10.60 17.40
N ALA A 111 -10.76 -9.51 16.67
CA ALA A 111 -11.87 -8.59 16.38
C ALA A 111 -12.79 -9.14 15.27
N ARG A 112 -12.19 -9.82 14.27
CA ARG A 112 -12.91 -10.39 13.13
C ARG A 112 -12.16 -11.58 12.55
N VAL A 113 -12.92 -12.55 12.03
CA VAL A 113 -12.39 -13.68 11.24
C VAL A 113 -12.95 -13.57 9.82
N PHE A 114 -12.06 -13.62 8.82
CA PHE A 114 -12.47 -13.56 7.41
C PHE A 114 -12.94 -14.95 6.95
N PRO A 115 -14.00 -15.03 6.13
CA PRO A 115 -14.49 -16.30 5.62
C PRO A 115 -13.46 -16.97 4.68
N ASN A 116 -13.52 -18.29 4.59
CA ASN A 116 -12.63 -19.10 3.74
C ASN A 116 -11.13 -18.93 4.03
N THR A 117 -10.78 -18.73 5.29
CA THR A 117 -9.40 -18.54 5.75
C THR A 117 -8.98 -19.65 6.73
N PRO A 118 -7.67 -19.85 6.95
CA PRO A 118 -7.18 -20.80 7.94
C PRO A 118 -7.78 -20.61 9.33
N ALA A 119 -7.95 -19.36 9.79
CA ALA A 119 -8.56 -19.07 11.09
C ALA A 119 -10.02 -19.52 11.14
N ALA A 120 -10.81 -19.23 10.08
CA ALA A 120 -12.19 -19.68 9.99
C ALA A 120 -12.31 -21.22 9.97
N ALA A 121 -11.47 -21.88 9.17
CA ALA A 121 -11.43 -23.34 9.09
C ALA A 121 -11.00 -24.00 10.42
N GLY A 122 -10.15 -23.31 11.19
CA GLY A 122 -9.69 -23.75 12.51
C GLY A 122 -10.65 -23.43 13.65
N GLY A 123 -11.84 -22.84 13.36
CA GLY A 123 -12.87 -22.55 14.37
C GLY A 123 -12.56 -21.36 15.29
N VAL A 124 -11.68 -20.45 14.84
CA VAL A 124 -11.44 -19.18 15.54
C VAL A 124 -12.66 -18.29 15.39
N ILE A 125 -13.06 -17.63 16.45
CA ILE A 125 -14.22 -16.70 16.44
C ILE A 125 -13.82 -15.32 16.97
N PRO A 126 -14.56 -14.27 16.63
CA PRO A 126 -14.42 -12.97 17.27
C PRO A 126 -14.56 -13.08 18.80
N GLY A 127 -13.73 -12.38 19.54
CA GLY A 127 -13.66 -12.44 21.00
C GLY A 127 -12.66 -13.47 21.55
N ASP A 128 -12.04 -14.31 20.72
CA ASP A 128 -10.93 -15.18 21.17
C ASP A 128 -9.71 -14.32 21.53
N HIS A 129 -9.11 -14.55 22.70
CA HIS A 129 -7.90 -13.89 23.17
C HIS A 129 -6.67 -14.72 22.77
N ILE A 130 -5.69 -14.12 22.13
CA ILE A 130 -4.45 -14.78 21.72
C ILE A 130 -3.48 -14.77 22.91
N ILE A 131 -3.20 -15.93 23.48
CA ILE A 131 -2.29 -16.07 24.61
C ILE A 131 -0.89 -16.52 24.22
N GLN A 132 -0.77 -17.34 23.17
CA GLN A 132 0.53 -17.87 22.75
C GLN A 132 0.57 -18.05 21.23
N VAL A 133 1.72 -17.73 20.66
CA VAL A 133 2.05 -17.99 19.24
C VAL A 133 3.35 -18.79 19.22
N ASP A 134 3.28 -20.00 18.65
CA ASP A 134 4.32 -21.04 18.72
C ASP A 134 4.73 -21.31 20.18
N THR A 135 5.97 -21.02 20.54
CA THR A 135 6.48 -21.20 21.92
C THR A 135 6.44 -19.90 22.74
N THR A 136 5.96 -18.79 22.18
CA THR A 136 6.01 -17.47 22.82
C THR A 136 4.67 -17.09 23.40
N VAL A 137 4.59 -16.88 24.72
CA VAL A 137 3.45 -16.25 25.39
C VAL A 137 3.43 -14.77 24.99
N VAL A 138 2.28 -14.28 24.52
CA VAL A 138 2.15 -12.94 23.91
C VAL A 138 1.32 -11.96 24.73
N VAL A 139 0.89 -12.32 25.91
CA VAL A 139 0.19 -11.42 26.84
C VAL A 139 1.09 -10.22 27.16
N GLY A 140 0.54 -9.02 27.09
CA GLY A 140 1.28 -7.77 27.28
C GLY A 140 2.13 -7.32 26.09
N PHE A 141 2.17 -8.08 24.99
CA PHE A 141 2.92 -7.68 23.81
C PHE A 141 2.18 -6.58 23.04
N LYS A 142 2.94 -5.78 22.29
CA LYS A 142 2.37 -4.84 21.30
C LYS A 142 1.74 -5.61 20.14
N ILE A 143 0.67 -5.08 19.58
CA ILE A 143 -0.07 -5.72 18.49
C ILE A 143 0.81 -6.01 17.26
N GLU A 144 1.76 -5.12 16.96
CA GLU A 144 2.68 -5.29 15.84
C GLU A 144 3.58 -6.52 16.03
N ALA A 145 4.03 -6.77 17.26
CA ALA A 145 4.88 -7.89 17.59
C ALA A 145 4.13 -9.23 17.50
N VAL A 146 2.85 -9.26 17.85
CA VAL A 146 1.99 -10.44 17.72
C VAL A 146 1.63 -10.66 16.23
N SER A 147 1.24 -9.60 15.53
CA SER A 147 0.95 -9.63 14.11
C SER A 147 2.13 -10.19 13.30
N ALA A 148 3.35 -9.70 13.57
CA ALA A 148 4.56 -10.18 12.89
C ALA A 148 4.80 -11.69 13.06
N ARG A 149 4.37 -12.29 14.15
CA ARG A 149 4.47 -13.75 14.40
C ARG A 149 3.39 -14.55 13.69
N LEU A 150 2.19 -13.98 13.56
CA LEU A 150 1.06 -14.61 12.87
C LEU A 150 1.23 -14.55 11.36
N LEU A 151 1.82 -13.48 10.85
CA LEU A 151 2.17 -13.32 9.44
C LEU A 151 3.34 -14.23 9.05
N GLY A 152 3.48 -14.54 7.77
CA GLY A 152 4.60 -15.30 7.24
C GLY A 152 4.32 -15.79 5.82
N GLN A 153 5.24 -16.58 5.28
CA GLN A 153 5.08 -17.11 3.94
C GLN A 153 3.89 -18.10 3.88
N PRO A 154 3.02 -17.99 2.84
CA PRO A 154 1.98 -18.98 2.60
C PRO A 154 2.55 -20.39 2.54
N GLY A 155 1.84 -21.35 3.10
CA GLY A 155 2.27 -22.76 3.20
C GLY A 155 3.06 -23.07 4.48
N THR A 156 3.57 -22.08 5.21
CA THR A 156 4.22 -22.32 6.51
C THR A 156 3.18 -22.49 7.63
N SER A 157 3.54 -23.24 8.67
CA SER A 157 2.65 -23.49 9.81
C SER A 157 2.98 -22.55 10.99
N VAL A 158 1.96 -22.29 11.82
CA VAL A 158 2.07 -21.61 13.10
C VAL A 158 1.10 -22.26 14.10
N ASN A 159 1.51 -22.41 15.35
CA ASN A 159 0.64 -22.87 16.42
C ASN A 159 0.14 -21.65 17.20
N VAL A 160 -1.16 -21.60 17.46
CA VAL A 160 -1.74 -20.51 18.25
C VAL A 160 -2.60 -21.09 19.34
N VAL A 161 -2.45 -20.53 20.55
CA VAL A 161 -3.29 -20.87 21.69
C VAL A 161 -4.18 -19.67 21.98
N PHE A 162 -5.48 -19.93 22.04
CA PHE A 162 -6.49 -18.92 22.36
C PHE A 162 -7.14 -19.25 23.70
N GLN A 163 -7.53 -18.20 24.43
CA GLN A 163 -8.49 -18.29 25.52
C GLN A 163 -9.82 -17.72 25.05
N ARG A 164 -10.85 -18.54 25.08
CA ARG A 164 -12.19 -18.15 24.69
C ARG A 164 -12.99 -17.73 25.93
N PRO A 165 -13.61 -16.53 25.94
CA PRO A 165 -14.46 -16.12 27.05
C PRO A 165 -15.58 -17.14 27.33
N GLY A 166 -15.78 -17.49 28.59
CA GLY A 166 -16.77 -18.49 29.01
C GLY A 166 -16.37 -19.95 28.81
N VAL A 167 -15.16 -20.22 28.30
CA VAL A 167 -14.61 -21.57 28.15
C VAL A 167 -13.36 -21.71 29.02
N THR A 168 -13.36 -22.71 29.89
CA THR A 168 -12.23 -22.95 30.85
C THR A 168 -11.00 -23.49 30.10
N GLU A 169 -11.22 -24.35 29.10
CA GLU A 169 -10.15 -24.96 28.34
C GLU A 169 -9.61 -24.04 27.25
N GLN A 170 -8.29 -24.04 27.08
CA GLN A 170 -7.63 -23.31 26.01
C GLN A 170 -7.89 -23.96 24.65
N VAL A 171 -8.23 -23.16 23.65
CA VAL A 171 -8.36 -23.60 22.27
C VAL A 171 -6.98 -23.55 21.60
N LYS A 172 -6.46 -24.72 21.25
CA LYS A 172 -5.14 -24.85 20.59
C LYS A 172 -5.34 -25.21 19.12
N GLY A 173 -4.73 -24.45 18.23
CA GLY A 173 -4.79 -24.72 16.80
C GLY A 173 -3.42 -24.67 16.14
N ARG A 174 -3.21 -25.59 15.18
CA ARG A 174 -2.11 -25.49 14.21
C ARG A 174 -2.68 -25.05 12.89
N PHE A 175 -2.19 -23.90 12.42
CA PHE A 175 -2.70 -23.24 11.22
C PHE A 175 -1.63 -23.24 10.13
N THR A 176 -2.01 -23.49 8.89
CA THR A 176 -1.14 -23.25 7.73
C THR A 176 -1.46 -21.88 7.18
N ARG A 177 -0.46 -21.00 7.10
CA ARG A 177 -0.63 -19.66 6.54
C ARG A 177 -1.05 -19.75 5.08
N ALA A 178 -2.02 -18.96 4.68
CA ALA A 178 -2.50 -18.84 3.32
C ALA A 178 -2.35 -17.38 2.83
N VAL A 179 -2.48 -17.17 1.53
CA VAL A 179 -2.68 -15.82 0.99
C VAL A 179 -4.06 -15.35 1.44
N ILE A 180 -4.11 -14.33 2.27
CA ILE A 180 -5.34 -13.74 2.77
C ILE A 180 -5.70 -12.55 1.92
N ARG A 181 -6.87 -12.56 1.34
CA ARG A 181 -7.45 -11.43 0.61
C ARG A 181 -8.44 -10.73 1.54
N VAL A 182 -8.15 -9.50 1.88
CA VAL A 182 -9.07 -8.66 2.67
C VAL A 182 -10.03 -7.99 1.70
N PRO A 183 -11.35 -8.25 1.77
CA PRO A 183 -12.31 -7.64 0.86
C PRO A 183 -12.38 -6.12 1.09
N ALA A 184 -12.46 -5.36 -0.02
CA ALA A 184 -12.68 -3.92 0.04
C ALA A 184 -14.07 -3.58 0.59
N VAL A 185 -15.06 -4.42 0.28
CA VAL A 185 -16.43 -4.37 0.81
C VAL A 185 -16.67 -5.60 1.69
N PRO A 186 -16.53 -5.49 3.02
CA PRO A 186 -16.63 -6.65 3.91
C PRO A 186 -18.06 -7.18 4.10
N TYR A 187 -19.08 -6.36 3.83
CA TYR A 187 -20.49 -6.71 3.87
C TYR A 187 -21.33 -5.67 3.13
N SER A 188 -22.57 -6.01 2.83
CA SER A 188 -23.59 -5.06 2.37
C SER A 188 -24.91 -5.33 3.10
N LEU A 189 -25.67 -4.27 3.39
CA LEU A 189 -26.90 -4.34 4.17
C LEU A 189 -28.07 -3.66 3.43
N VAL A 190 -29.29 -4.09 3.72
CA VAL A 190 -30.50 -3.33 3.40
C VAL A 190 -30.94 -2.61 4.66
N LEU A 191 -30.94 -1.29 4.61
CA LEU A 191 -31.41 -0.42 5.68
C LEU A 191 -32.94 -0.15 5.54
N ASP A 192 -33.51 0.46 6.57
CA ASP A 192 -34.90 0.93 6.54
C ASP A 192 -35.14 1.84 5.33
N GLY A 193 -36.32 1.77 4.76
CA GLY A 193 -36.63 2.49 3.52
C GLY A 193 -36.10 1.84 2.26
N ASN A 194 -35.64 0.58 2.33
CA ASN A 194 -35.11 -0.21 1.21
C ASN A 194 -33.86 0.41 0.54
N VAL A 195 -32.98 0.97 1.37
CA VAL A 195 -31.72 1.59 0.96
C VAL A 195 -30.59 0.59 1.15
N GLY A 196 -29.78 0.36 0.11
CA GLY A 196 -28.58 -0.47 0.16
C GLY A 196 -27.41 0.31 0.78
N TYR A 197 -26.73 -0.31 1.73
CA TYR A 197 -25.53 0.24 2.37
C TYR A 197 -24.32 -0.60 2.03
N ILE A 198 -23.27 0.06 1.54
CA ILE A 198 -22.02 -0.54 1.07
C ILE A 198 -20.85 0.20 1.69
N PRO A 199 -20.18 -0.34 2.73
CA PRO A 199 -18.95 0.22 3.25
C PRO A 199 -17.78 -0.18 2.34
N LEU A 200 -17.07 0.79 1.79
CA LEU A 200 -15.84 0.61 1.01
C LEU A 200 -14.65 1.05 1.86
N LEU A 201 -13.88 0.08 2.39
CA LEU A 201 -12.80 0.34 3.34
C LEU A 201 -11.48 0.77 2.69
N SER A 202 -11.24 0.38 1.43
CA SER A 202 -10.04 0.78 0.69
C SER A 202 -10.28 0.60 -0.81
N PHE A 203 -9.51 1.34 -1.63
CA PHE A 203 -9.45 1.12 -3.07
C PHE A 203 -8.33 0.13 -3.42
N ASN A 204 -8.39 -1.09 -2.86
CA ASN A 204 -7.47 -2.17 -3.20
C ASN A 204 -7.81 -2.77 -4.58
N GLU A 205 -6.98 -3.71 -5.08
CA GLU A 205 -7.14 -4.33 -6.41
C GLU A 205 -8.50 -5.05 -6.62
N SER A 206 -9.27 -5.31 -5.58
CA SER A 206 -10.59 -5.95 -5.68
C SER A 206 -11.76 -4.99 -5.45
N ALA A 207 -11.52 -3.70 -5.25
CA ALA A 207 -12.55 -2.77 -4.82
C ALA A 207 -13.71 -2.66 -5.80
N ALA A 208 -13.43 -2.52 -7.09
CA ALA A 208 -14.46 -2.42 -8.12
C ALA A 208 -15.28 -3.71 -8.25
N GLU A 209 -14.63 -4.87 -8.20
CA GLU A 209 -15.30 -6.17 -8.20
C GLU A 209 -16.20 -6.35 -6.96
N ASP A 210 -15.69 -6.01 -5.77
CA ASP A 210 -16.42 -6.16 -4.51
C ASP A 210 -17.63 -5.21 -4.45
N VAL A 211 -17.49 -3.94 -4.90
CA VAL A 211 -18.60 -2.98 -5.01
C VAL A 211 -19.65 -3.46 -6.00
N THR A 212 -19.21 -3.90 -7.19
CA THR A 212 -20.11 -4.43 -8.22
C THR A 212 -20.90 -5.63 -7.69
N ARG A 213 -20.25 -6.56 -7.00
CA ARG A 213 -20.89 -7.73 -6.39
C ARG A 213 -21.92 -7.31 -5.35
N ALA A 214 -21.58 -6.35 -4.48
CA ALA A 214 -22.49 -5.82 -3.46
C ALA A 214 -23.71 -5.13 -4.09
N LEU A 215 -23.51 -4.31 -5.13
CA LEU A 215 -24.60 -3.66 -5.87
C LEU A 215 -25.54 -4.67 -6.53
N LEU A 216 -24.99 -5.71 -7.19
CA LEU A 216 -25.81 -6.74 -7.82
C LEU A 216 -26.60 -7.57 -6.79
N ASP A 217 -26.02 -7.87 -5.63
CA ASP A 217 -26.72 -8.56 -4.55
C ASP A 217 -27.88 -7.71 -4.00
N LEU A 218 -27.61 -6.47 -3.65
CA LEU A 218 -28.63 -5.54 -3.15
C LEU A 218 -29.73 -5.29 -4.19
N LYS A 219 -29.39 -5.19 -5.48
CA LYS A 219 -30.37 -5.07 -6.57
C LYS A 219 -31.28 -6.28 -6.66
N ARG A 220 -30.75 -7.51 -6.52
CA ARG A 220 -31.57 -8.75 -6.47
C ARG A 220 -32.53 -8.76 -5.28
N ARG A 221 -32.16 -8.10 -4.17
CA ARG A 221 -32.99 -7.91 -2.98
C ARG A 221 -34.00 -6.78 -3.11
N GLY A 222 -34.13 -6.16 -4.31
CA GLY A 222 -35.10 -5.13 -4.63
C GLY A 222 -34.72 -3.71 -4.23
N VAL A 223 -33.46 -3.49 -3.82
CA VAL A 223 -32.95 -2.16 -3.46
C VAL A 223 -32.81 -1.28 -4.71
N ARG A 224 -33.19 0.01 -4.59
CA ARG A 224 -33.15 1.00 -5.67
C ARG A 224 -32.29 2.23 -5.37
N SER A 225 -31.98 2.46 -4.10
CA SER A 225 -31.16 3.58 -3.65
C SER A 225 -29.98 3.05 -2.84
N TYR A 226 -28.82 3.65 -2.98
CA TYR A 226 -27.58 3.14 -2.39
C TYR A 226 -26.85 4.22 -1.63
N VAL A 227 -26.21 3.83 -0.53
CA VAL A 227 -25.23 4.63 0.22
C VAL A 227 -23.89 3.91 0.12
N LEU A 228 -22.93 4.54 -0.51
CA LEU A 228 -21.52 4.13 -0.49
C LEU A 228 -20.82 4.87 0.65
N ASP A 229 -20.36 4.13 1.66
CA ASP A 229 -19.72 4.71 2.84
C ASP A 229 -18.18 4.67 2.71
N LEU A 230 -17.59 5.84 2.62
CA LEU A 230 -16.14 6.04 2.50
C LEU A 230 -15.52 6.61 3.79
N ARG A 231 -16.24 6.70 4.90
CA ARG A 231 -15.78 7.38 6.12
C ARG A 231 -14.51 6.80 6.74
N GLN A 232 -14.23 5.52 6.54
CA GLN A 232 -13.01 4.84 7.02
C GLN A 232 -12.09 4.43 5.87
N ASN A 233 -12.30 4.98 4.67
CA ASN A 233 -11.49 4.67 3.51
C ASN A 233 -10.22 5.50 3.51
N GLY A 234 -9.07 4.86 3.63
CA GLY A 234 -7.74 5.48 3.60
C GLY A 234 -7.18 5.73 2.19
N GLY A 235 -7.99 5.49 1.13
CA GLY A 235 -7.54 5.58 -0.26
C GLY A 235 -7.10 4.24 -0.85
N GLY A 236 -6.19 4.28 -1.83
CA GLY A 236 -5.67 3.11 -2.53
C GLY A 236 -5.38 3.38 -4.01
N SER A 237 -5.76 2.47 -4.90
CA SER A 237 -5.53 2.58 -6.33
C SER A 237 -6.48 3.60 -6.98
N LEU A 238 -5.91 4.54 -7.73
CA LEU A 238 -6.67 5.50 -8.53
C LEU A 238 -7.50 4.79 -9.61
N ASP A 239 -6.93 3.75 -10.24
CA ASP A 239 -7.62 2.98 -11.27
C ASP A 239 -8.91 2.34 -10.72
N GLN A 240 -8.86 1.79 -9.51
CA GLN A 240 -10.04 1.21 -8.86
C GLN A 240 -11.08 2.29 -8.49
N ALA A 241 -10.64 3.48 -8.10
CA ALA A 241 -11.56 4.59 -7.83
C ALA A 241 -12.26 5.06 -9.12
N LEU A 242 -11.53 5.14 -10.23
CA LEU A 242 -12.09 5.48 -11.54
C LEU A 242 -13.06 4.42 -12.06
N GLU A 243 -12.76 3.13 -11.83
CA GLU A 243 -13.63 2.02 -12.26
C GLU A 243 -14.96 1.98 -11.49
N ILE A 244 -14.95 2.44 -10.24
CA ILE A 244 -16.16 2.51 -9.39
C ILE A 244 -17.03 3.74 -9.74
N SER A 245 -16.44 4.81 -10.32
CA SER A 245 -17.11 6.08 -10.60
C SER A 245 -18.00 6.01 -11.82
#